data_be0e7a05195d6b3a5c613fbfac2beb35
#
_entry.id   be0e7a05195d6b3a5c613fbfac2beb35
#
_cell.length_a   1.000
_cell.length_b   1.000
_cell.length_c   1.000
_cell.angle_alpha   90.00
_cell.angle_beta   90.00
_cell.angle_gamma   90.00
#
_symmetry.space_group_name_H-M   'P 1'
#
loop_
_entity.id
_entity.type
_entity.pdbx_description
1 polymer ?
#
loop_
_entity_poly.entity_id
_entity_poly.type
_entity_poly.pdbx_seq_one_letter_code
_entity_poly.pdbx_strand_id
1 'polypeptide(L)'
;DHMCDDPDCEIMKEKMELLEGWSKLTDQLYIWSYPGSWADSFRARAGFRSYWDQANAFAENHVIAHYAEITGVECPEFSEWRAYLWAKLNKNPSMSYAEYRYHMEDFAYGYYGDSAEYILEYVDYIEELGVSTHDDIMKYVPAKVENGKTVYDLSVFEKCNEFWDEAVAVATEETLPHVEKSRLHLTMTELLNTGTKRFKYGTEEERELLVERNEQ
;
A
#
# COMPACT_ATOMS: atom_id res chain seq x y z
N ASP A 1 -12.88 -6.18 -1.81
CA ASP A 1 -11.89 -6.68 -0.86
C ASP A 1 -11.46 -5.55 0.04
N HIS A 2 -11.89 -5.65 1.28
CA HIS A 2 -11.73 -4.58 2.22
C HIS A 2 -11.56 -5.19 3.61
N MET A 3 -10.35 -5.19 4.07
CA MET A 3 -10.01 -5.49 5.44
C MET A 3 -9.24 -4.28 5.97
N CYS A 4 -9.67 -3.70 7.06
CA CYS A 4 -9.02 -2.57 7.70
C CYS A 4 -9.02 -2.75 9.21
N ASP A 5 -8.12 -2.06 9.88
CA ASP A 5 -7.98 -2.12 11.34
C ASP A 5 -8.97 -1.19 12.06
N ASP A 6 -9.82 -0.47 11.31
CA ASP A 6 -10.84 0.40 11.89
C ASP A 6 -12.01 -0.44 12.42
N PRO A 7 -12.19 -0.53 13.74
CA PRO A 7 -13.26 -1.32 14.34
C PRO A 7 -14.67 -0.78 14.05
N ASP A 8 -14.75 0.46 13.58
CA ASP A 8 -16.02 1.11 13.24
C ASP A 8 -16.34 1.06 11.74
N CYS A 9 -15.47 0.45 10.93
CA CYS A 9 -15.69 0.32 9.50
C CYS A 9 -16.88 -0.59 9.18
N GLU A 10 -17.97 -0.03 8.71
CA GLU A 10 -19.20 -0.74 8.36
C GLU A 10 -18.98 -1.76 7.23
N ILE A 11 -18.12 -1.44 6.26
CA ILE A 11 -17.79 -2.37 5.16
C ILE A 11 -17.06 -3.60 5.69
N MET A 12 -16.14 -3.42 6.64
CA MET A 12 -15.45 -4.53 7.28
C MET A 12 -16.43 -5.42 8.07
N LYS A 13 -17.30 -4.83 8.86
CA LYS A 13 -18.34 -5.56 9.62
C LYS A 13 -19.21 -6.39 8.69
N GLU A 14 -19.73 -5.79 7.61
CA GLU A 14 -20.54 -6.50 6.61
C GLU A 14 -19.79 -7.70 6.00
N LYS A 15 -18.53 -7.52 5.63
CA LYS A 15 -17.71 -8.59 5.05
C LYS A 15 -17.46 -9.74 6.04
N MET A 16 -17.18 -9.41 7.30
CA MET A 16 -17.00 -10.41 8.35
C MET A 16 -18.30 -11.17 8.64
N GLU A 17 -19.44 -10.48 8.72
CA GLU A 17 -20.75 -11.12 8.88
C GLU A 17 -21.07 -12.09 7.73
N LEU A 18 -20.75 -11.73 6.50
CA LEU A 18 -20.91 -12.61 5.34
C LEU A 18 -20.01 -13.83 5.44
N LEU A 19 -18.73 -13.66 5.75
CA LEU A 19 -17.78 -14.76 5.88
C LEU A 19 -18.18 -15.72 6.99
N GLU A 20 -18.51 -15.21 8.17
CA GLU A 20 -19.03 -15.99 9.30
C GLU A 20 -20.37 -16.67 8.98
N GLY A 21 -21.25 -16.01 8.24
CA GLY A 21 -22.51 -16.56 7.79
C GLY A 21 -22.31 -17.79 6.90
N TRP A 22 -21.40 -17.69 5.93
CA TRP A 22 -21.07 -18.80 5.05
C TRP A 22 -20.34 -19.94 5.78
N SER A 23 -19.44 -19.62 6.71
CA SER A 23 -18.72 -20.64 7.49
C SER A 23 -19.62 -21.53 8.35
N LYS A 24 -20.83 -21.05 8.69
CA LYS A 24 -21.85 -21.84 9.40
C LYS A 24 -22.59 -22.84 8.49
N LEU A 25 -22.51 -22.66 7.18
CA LEU A 25 -23.22 -23.48 6.19
C LEU A 25 -22.31 -24.54 5.55
N THR A 26 -20.99 -24.29 5.53
CA THR A 26 -20.00 -25.18 4.93
C THR A 26 -18.65 -25.06 5.62
N ASP A 27 -17.90 -26.16 5.62
CA ASP A 27 -16.51 -26.23 6.08
C ASP A 27 -15.49 -26.15 4.92
N GLN A 28 -15.94 -25.78 3.72
CA GLN A 28 -15.12 -25.72 2.50
C GLN A 28 -15.44 -24.46 1.73
N LEU A 29 -14.87 -23.34 2.17
CA LEU A 29 -14.99 -22.06 1.46
C LEU A 29 -13.80 -21.84 0.53
N TYR A 30 -14.11 -21.32 -0.66
CA TYR A 30 -13.13 -20.83 -1.63
C TYR A 30 -13.33 -19.31 -1.76
N ILE A 31 -12.27 -18.56 -1.56
CA ILE A 31 -12.29 -17.09 -1.67
C ILE A 31 -11.50 -16.66 -2.89
N TRP A 32 -12.09 -15.76 -3.66
CA TRP A 32 -11.40 -14.96 -4.67
C TRP A 32 -11.37 -13.52 -4.19
N SER A 33 -10.19 -12.97 -4.03
CA SER A 33 -10.02 -11.60 -3.59
C SER A 33 -9.11 -10.79 -4.50
N TYR A 34 -9.22 -9.50 -4.40
CA TYR A 34 -8.41 -8.51 -5.10
C TYR A 34 -7.59 -7.71 -4.09
N PRO A 35 -6.46 -8.22 -3.59
CA PRO A 35 -5.66 -7.53 -2.57
C PRO A 35 -4.91 -6.30 -3.13
N GLY A 36 -4.88 -6.12 -4.43
CA GLY A 36 -4.42 -4.91 -5.10
C GLY A 36 -5.56 -3.99 -5.51
N SER A 37 -5.26 -2.77 -5.94
CA SER A 37 -6.25 -1.89 -6.57
C SER A 37 -6.26 -2.07 -8.08
N TRP A 38 -7.41 -2.43 -8.62
CA TRP A 38 -7.60 -2.56 -10.05
C TRP A 38 -7.90 -1.22 -10.73
N ALA A 39 -8.54 -0.30 -10.01
CA ALA A 39 -8.86 1.02 -10.54
C ALA A 39 -7.64 1.96 -10.54
N ASP A 40 -6.78 1.81 -9.53
CA ASP A 40 -5.65 2.70 -9.28
C ASP A 40 -4.40 1.88 -8.88
N SER A 41 -3.99 0.95 -9.73
CA SER A 41 -2.92 -0.03 -9.45
C SER A 41 -1.55 0.60 -9.14
N PHE A 42 -1.37 1.85 -9.55
CA PHE A 42 -0.12 2.61 -9.35
C PHE A 42 -0.15 3.56 -8.16
N ARG A 43 -1.21 3.58 -7.36
CA ARG A 43 -1.26 4.47 -6.20
C ARG A 43 -0.61 3.85 -4.98
N ALA A 44 0.16 4.67 -4.27
CA ALA A 44 0.73 4.31 -2.97
C ALA A 44 -0.37 4.09 -1.93
N ARG A 45 -0.34 2.93 -1.27
CA ARG A 45 -1.35 2.50 -0.30
C ARG A 45 -0.71 1.86 0.91
N ALA A 46 -1.30 2.09 2.06
CA ALA A 46 -1.18 1.20 3.20
C ALA A 46 -1.84 -0.16 2.88
N GLY A 47 -1.75 -1.13 3.77
CA GLY A 47 -2.51 -2.37 3.64
C GLY A 47 -1.70 -3.66 3.69
N PHE A 48 -0.41 -3.61 4.00
CA PHE A 48 0.35 -4.83 4.25
C PHE A 48 -0.17 -5.56 5.50
N ARG A 49 -0.51 -4.83 6.56
CA ARG A 49 -1.10 -5.37 7.78
C ARG A 49 -2.40 -6.10 7.51
N SER A 50 -3.27 -5.54 6.68
CA SER A 50 -4.58 -6.10 6.37
C SER A 50 -4.52 -7.48 5.71
N TYR A 51 -3.42 -7.84 5.05
CA TYR A 51 -3.23 -9.18 4.49
C TYR A 51 -3.14 -10.24 5.57
N TRP A 52 -2.42 -9.95 6.65
CA TRP A 52 -2.30 -10.84 7.78
C TRP A 52 -3.65 -11.02 8.49
N ASP A 53 -4.36 -9.93 8.76
CA ASP A 53 -5.69 -9.97 9.37
C ASP A 53 -6.69 -10.76 8.51
N GLN A 54 -6.67 -10.55 7.18
CA GLN A 54 -7.52 -11.26 6.24
C GLN A 54 -7.22 -12.76 6.20
N ALA A 55 -5.95 -13.15 6.16
CA ALA A 55 -5.56 -14.55 6.14
C ALA A 55 -5.98 -15.29 7.41
N ASN A 56 -5.85 -14.65 8.57
CA ASN A 56 -6.33 -15.20 9.85
C ASN A 56 -7.86 -15.37 9.84
N ALA A 57 -8.59 -14.34 9.41
CA ALA A 57 -10.06 -14.42 9.29
C ALA A 57 -10.49 -15.55 8.34
N PHE A 58 -9.77 -15.76 7.25
CA PHE A 58 -10.04 -16.89 6.35
C PHE A 58 -9.80 -18.23 7.03
N ALA A 59 -8.69 -18.39 7.76
CA ALA A 59 -8.38 -19.61 8.49
C ALA A 59 -9.43 -19.94 9.56
N GLU A 60 -9.92 -18.93 10.27
CA GLU A 60 -10.94 -19.07 11.31
C GLU A 60 -12.32 -19.41 10.74
N ASN A 61 -12.56 -19.13 9.47
CA ASN A 61 -13.85 -19.26 8.80
C ASN A 61 -13.88 -20.35 7.70
N HIS A 62 -13.15 -21.43 7.87
CA HIS A 62 -13.17 -22.60 7.01
C HIS A 62 -12.81 -22.34 5.53
N VAL A 63 -12.00 -21.33 5.26
CA VAL A 63 -11.48 -21.09 3.91
C VAL A 63 -10.36 -22.07 3.64
N ILE A 64 -10.57 -22.98 2.70
CA ILE A 64 -9.62 -24.03 2.33
C ILE A 64 -8.80 -23.68 1.08
N ALA A 65 -9.22 -22.67 0.32
CA ALA A 65 -8.46 -22.13 -0.81
C ALA A 65 -8.74 -20.66 -1.01
N HIS A 66 -7.69 -19.94 -1.33
CA HIS A 66 -7.74 -18.52 -1.61
C HIS A 66 -7.01 -18.20 -2.94
N TYR A 67 -7.69 -17.52 -3.84
CA TYR A 67 -7.11 -16.95 -5.04
C TYR A 67 -6.95 -15.44 -4.85
N ALA A 68 -5.72 -14.99 -4.64
CA ALA A 68 -5.37 -13.59 -4.51
C ALA A 68 -5.02 -13.02 -5.90
N GLU A 69 -5.95 -12.31 -6.52
CA GLU A 69 -5.69 -11.63 -7.80
C GLU A 69 -5.06 -10.26 -7.53
N ILE A 70 -3.72 -10.25 -7.46
CA ILE A 70 -2.94 -9.11 -6.97
C ILE A 70 -2.91 -7.98 -7.99
N THR A 71 -2.87 -8.33 -9.30
CA THR A 71 -2.75 -7.34 -10.36
C THR A 71 -3.34 -7.81 -11.68
N GLY A 72 -3.89 -6.86 -12.44
CA GLY A 72 -4.24 -7.00 -13.85
C GLY A 72 -3.41 -6.14 -14.79
N VAL A 73 -2.38 -5.46 -14.27
CA VAL A 73 -1.50 -4.56 -15.03
C VAL A 73 -0.03 -4.87 -14.75
N GLU A 74 0.83 -4.41 -15.65
CA GLU A 74 2.28 -4.45 -15.42
C GLU A 74 2.68 -3.43 -14.35
N CYS A 75 3.64 -3.79 -13.48
CA CYS A 75 4.24 -2.93 -12.47
C CYS A 75 3.25 -2.26 -11.48
N PRO A 76 2.30 -2.98 -10.87
CA PRO A 76 1.50 -2.40 -9.79
C PRO A 76 2.34 -2.23 -8.53
N GLU A 77 1.81 -1.43 -7.59
CA GLU A 77 2.48 -1.09 -6.35
C GLU A 77 2.92 -2.34 -5.57
N PHE A 78 4.22 -2.46 -5.33
CA PHE A 78 4.84 -3.56 -4.57
C PHE A 78 4.37 -4.98 -4.97
N SER A 79 4.06 -5.20 -6.25
CA SER A 79 3.43 -6.46 -6.71
C SER A 79 4.20 -7.71 -6.31
N GLU A 80 5.51 -7.70 -6.45
CA GLU A 80 6.36 -8.83 -6.10
C GLU A 80 6.35 -9.11 -4.60
N TRP A 81 6.41 -8.05 -3.79
CA TRP A 81 6.36 -8.15 -2.34
C TRP A 81 5.00 -8.63 -1.86
N ARG A 82 3.94 -8.06 -2.40
CA ARG A 82 2.56 -8.48 -2.09
C ARG A 82 2.30 -9.94 -2.48
N ALA A 83 2.78 -10.36 -3.65
CA ALA A 83 2.67 -11.75 -4.10
C ALA A 83 3.44 -12.73 -3.18
N TYR A 84 4.66 -12.36 -2.77
CA TYR A 84 5.45 -13.15 -1.83
C TYR A 84 4.73 -13.32 -0.49
N LEU A 85 4.21 -12.24 0.07
CA LEU A 85 3.51 -12.28 1.36
C LEU A 85 2.24 -13.12 1.30
N TRP A 86 1.44 -12.98 0.23
CA TRP A 86 0.28 -13.84 0.05
C TRP A 86 0.63 -15.31 -0.14
N ALA A 87 1.74 -15.63 -0.80
CA ALA A 87 2.22 -17.01 -0.89
C ALA A 87 2.58 -17.58 0.48
N LYS A 88 3.21 -16.78 1.36
CA LYS A 88 3.50 -17.18 2.76
C LYS A 88 2.22 -17.36 3.58
N LEU A 89 1.31 -16.41 3.50
CA LEU A 89 0.02 -16.46 4.20
C LEU A 89 -0.85 -17.64 3.74
N ASN A 90 -0.94 -17.91 2.45
CA ASN A 90 -1.67 -19.06 1.93
C ASN A 90 -1.07 -20.39 2.37
N LYS A 91 0.23 -20.45 2.64
CA LYS A 91 0.90 -21.64 3.18
C LYS A 91 0.68 -21.79 4.67
N ASN A 92 0.65 -20.71 5.43
CA ASN A 92 0.43 -20.68 6.87
C ASN A 92 -0.46 -19.50 7.25
N PRO A 93 -1.79 -19.59 7.04
CA PRO A 93 -2.70 -18.47 7.28
C PRO A 93 -2.86 -18.08 8.75
N SER A 94 -2.45 -18.97 9.67
CA SER A 94 -2.48 -18.72 11.12
C SER A 94 -1.12 -18.33 11.70
N MET A 95 -0.18 -17.87 10.85
CA MET A 95 1.10 -17.40 11.36
C MET A 95 0.93 -16.19 12.28
N SER A 96 1.83 -16.07 13.27
CA SER A 96 1.85 -14.88 14.12
C SER A 96 2.21 -13.61 13.33
N TYR A 97 1.78 -12.45 13.83
CA TYR A 97 2.18 -11.18 13.21
C TYR A 97 3.70 -10.98 13.19
N ALA A 98 4.41 -11.48 14.21
CA ALA A 98 5.87 -11.42 14.25
C ALA A 98 6.51 -12.28 13.12
N GLU A 99 5.94 -13.46 12.82
CA GLU A 99 6.40 -14.27 11.69
C GLU A 99 6.07 -13.62 10.35
N TYR A 100 4.88 -13.02 10.23
CA TYR A 100 4.50 -12.24 9.05
C TYR A 100 5.45 -11.05 8.83
N ARG A 101 5.75 -10.30 9.88
CA ARG A 101 6.72 -9.18 9.83
C ARG A 101 8.11 -9.65 9.43
N TYR A 102 8.56 -10.77 9.96
CA TYR A 102 9.81 -11.38 9.52
C TYR A 102 9.83 -11.65 8.00
N HIS A 103 8.73 -12.14 7.44
CA HIS A 103 8.63 -12.34 5.99
C HIS A 103 8.61 -11.02 5.20
N MET A 104 8.04 -9.96 5.76
CA MET A 104 8.14 -8.62 5.15
C MET A 104 9.60 -8.18 5.05
N GLU A 105 10.36 -8.30 6.14
CA GLU A 105 11.76 -7.94 6.23
C GLU A 105 12.64 -8.85 5.34
N ASP A 106 12.41 -10.16 5.37
CA ASP A 106 13.13 -11.14 4.55
C ASP A 106 13.05 -10.81 3.05
N PHE A 107 11.84 -10.47 2.57
CA PHE A 107 11.68 -10.00 1.20
C PHE A 107 12.38 -8.67 0.96
N ALA A 108 12.16 -7.68 1.83
CA ALA A 108 12.69 -6.34 1.64
C ALA A 108 14.23 -6.35 1.54
N TYR A 109 14.91 -7.00 2.49
CA TYR A 109 16.37 -7.11 2.45
C TYR A 109 16.86 -7.94 1.28
N GLY A 110 16.16 -9.01 0.90
CA GLY A 110 16.52 -9.83 -0.26
C GLY A 110 16.36 -9.12 -1.61
N TYR A 111 15.40 -8.19 -1.71
CA TYR A 111 15.04 -7.54 -2.97
C TYR A 111 15.66 -6.14 -3.13
N TYR A 112 15.77 -5.38 -2.02
CA TYR A 112 16.26 -4.00 -2.02
C TYR A 112 17.65 -3.84 -1.39
N GLY A 113 18.21 -4.88 -0.77
CA GLY A 113 19.50 -4.80 -0.07
C GLY A 113 19.48 -3.76 1.05
N ASP A 114 20.50 -2.91 1.12
CA ASP A 114 20.63 -1.88 2.17
C ASP A 114 19.53 -0.81 2.10
N SER A 115 18.87 -0.65 0.96
CA SER A 115 17.72 0.25 0.80
C SER A 115 16.47 -0.23 1.55
N ALA A 116 16.44 -1.49 1.99
CA ALA A 116 15.30 -2.10 2.65
C ALA A 116 14.89 -1.38 3.93
N GLU A 117 15.85 -0.87 4.71
CA GLU A 117 15.60 -0.15 5.96
C GLU A 117 14.67 1.04 5.73
N TYR A 118 15.00 1.89 4.78
CA TYR A 118 14.22 3.10 4.44
C TYR A 118 12.88 2.77 3.79
N ILE A 119 12.82 1.70 2.98
CA ILE A 119 11.57 1.26 2.36
C ILE A 119 10.61 0.66 3.40
N LEU A 120 11.13 -0.04 4.40
CA LEU A 120 10.33 -0.52 5.54
C LEU A 120 9.82 0.64 6.39
N GLU A 121 10.64 1.65 6.67
CA GLU A 121 10.21 2.87 7.36
C GLU A 121 9.12 3.62 6.57
N TYR A 122 9.25 3.71 5.25
CA TYR A 122 8.19 4.24 4.39
C TYR A 122 6.90 3.45 4.51
N VAL A 123 6.97 2.11 4.44
CA VAL A 123 5.78 1.25 4.57
C VAL A 123 5.14 1.42 5.96
N ASP A 124 5.93 1.42 7.02
CA ASP A 124 5.43 1.62 8.38
C ASP A 124 4.79 3.00 8.54
N TYR A 125 5.39 4.05 7.97
CA TYR A 125 4.83 5.40 7.99
C TYR A 125 3.47 5.48 7.28
N ILE A 126 3.32 4.90 6.09
CA ILE A 126 2.02 4.92 5.38
C ILE A 126 0.98 4.02 6.05
N GLU A 127 1.38 2.94 6.73
CA GLU A 127 0.48 2.12 7.55
C GLU A 127 -0.05 2.91 8.76
N GLU A 128 0.81 3.68 9.44
CA GLU A 128 0.39 4.56 10.53
C GLU A 128 -0.58 5.66 10.09
N LEU A 129 -0.39 6.22 8.89
CA LEU A 129 -1.31 7.18 8.30
C LEU A 129 -2.62 6.52 7.87
N GLY A 130 -2.52 5.32 7.36
CA GLY A 130 -3.61 4.60 6.71
C GLY A 130 -4.32 3.62 7.62
N VAL A 131 -4.87 4.08 8.75
CA VAL A 131 -5.68 3.24 9.65
C VAL A 131 -6.84 2.56 8.94
N SER A 132 -7.31 3.11 7.82
CA SER A 132 -8.28 2.46 6.96
C SER A 132 -7.72 2.30 5.54
N THR A 133 -7.42 1.09 5.18
CA THR A 133 -6.67 0.67 3.99
C THR A 133 -7.37 0.78 2.64
N HIS A 134 -8.55 1.39 2.58
CA HIS A 134 -9.31 1.52 1.34
C HIS A 134 -8.95 2.74 0.53
N ASP A 135 -8.21 3.64 1.11
CA ASP A 135 -7.88 4.90 0.49
C ASP A 135 -6.39 4.97 0.19
N ASP A 136 -6.06 5.72 -0.85
CA ASP A 136 -4.68 6.07 -1.10
C ASP A 136 -4.19 7.13 -0.08
N ILE A 137 -2.88 7.36 -0.07
CA ILE A 137 -2.22 8.30 0.81
C ILE A 137 -2.84 9.72 0.76
N MET A 138 -3.52 10.09 -0.34
CA MET A 138 -4.15 11.41 -0.50
C MET A 138 -5.28 11.69 0.48
N LYS A 139 -5.96 10.69 1.01
CA LYS A 139 -6.99 10.89 2.04
C LYS A 139 -6.40 11.50 3.31
N TYR A 140 -5.13 11.22 3.57
CA TYR A 140 -4.42 11.65 4.77
C TYR A 140 -3.61 12.93 4.56
N VAL A 141 -3.61 13.50 3.34
CA VAL A 141 -2.97 14.78 3.08
C VAL A 141 -3.90 15.90 3.55
N PRO A 142 -3.52 16.66 4.61
CA PRO A 142 -4.37 17.72 5.13
C PRO A 142 -4.67 18.76 4.05
N ALA A 143 -5.90 19.23 4.04
CA ALA A 143 -6.32 20.26 3.10
C ALA A 143 -7.10 21.35 3.83
N LYS A 144 -6.84 22.61 3.45
CA LYS A 144 -7.59 23.79 3.93
C LYS A 144 -8.09 24.61 2.75
N VAL A 145 -9.13 25.39 2.97
CA VAL A 145 -9.63 26.31 1.95
C VAL A 145 -9.08 27.70 2.24
N GLU A 146 -8.30 28.23 1.31
CA GLU A 146 -7.75 29.60 1.37
C GLU A 146 -8.19 30.37 0.12
N ASN A 147 -8.83 31.53 0.32
CA ASN A 147 -9.33 32.36 -0.78
C ASN A 147 -10.20 31.62 -1.80
N GLY A 148 -11.01 30.65 -1.33
CA GLY A 148 -11.87 29.82 -2.19
C GLY A 148 -11.12 28.72 -2.96
N LYS A 149 -9.86 28.45 -2.66
CA LYS A 149 -9.05 27.37 -3.25
C LYS A 149 -8.69 26.34 -2.19
N THR A 150 -8.66 25.07 -2.59
CA THR A 150 -8.14 24.00 -1.74
C THR A 150 -6.60 24.00 -1.82
N VAL A 151 -5.99 24.17 -0.66
CA VAL A 151 -4.51 24.07 -0.47
C VAL A 151 -4.23 22.80 0.29
N TYR A 152 -3.36 21.94 -0.25
CA TYR A 152 -2.93 20.70 0.39
C TYR A 152 -1.64 20.93 1.18
N ASP A 153 -1.60 20.38 2.39
CA ASP A 153 -0.35 20.24 3.14
C ASP A 153 0.38 19.01 2.61
N LEU A 154 1.48 19.24 1.92
CA LEU A 154 2.22 18.19 1.23
C LEU A 154 3.35 17.58 2.07
N SER A 155 3.44 17.93 3.35
CA SER A 155 4.45 17.38 4.28
C SER A 155 4.45 15.84 4.32
N VAL A 156 3.30 15.22 4.07
CA VAL A 156 3.19 13.75 3.93
C VAL A 156 4.01 13.25 2.74
N PHE A 157 3.91 13.90 1.59
CA PHE A 157 4.70 13.52 0.41
C PHE A 157 6.18 13.85 0.58
N GLU A 158 6.49 14.98 1.20
CA GLU A 158 7.87 15.36 1.51
C GLU A 158 8.51 14.30 2.40
N LYS A 159 7.81 13.87 3.47
CA LYS A 159 8.30 12.80 4.33
C LYS A 159 8.45 11.46 3.61
N CYS A 160 7.49 11.08 2.77
CA CYS A 160 7.60 9.87 1.96
C CYS A 160 8.80 9.94 1.01
N ASN A 161 9.03 11.09 0.36
CA ASN A 161 10.17 11.27 -0.55
C ASN A 161 11.51 11.21 0.20
N GLU A 162 11.62 11.70 1.45
CA GLU A 162 12.83 11.55 2.26
C GLU A 162 13.24 10.07 2.39
N PHE A 163 12.33 9.16 2.73
CA PHE A 163 12.63 7.74 2.80
C PHE A 163 13.12 7.17 1.46
N TRP A 164 12.48 7.56 0.36
CA TRP A 164 12.89 7.08 -0.97
C TRP A 164 14.20 7.68 -1.45
N ASP A 165 14.52 8.93 -1.11
CA ASP A 165 15.78 9.56 -1.42
C ASP A 165 16.94 8.86 -0.70
N GLU A 166 16.77 8.52 0.59
CA GLU A 166 17.74 7.73 1.35
C GLU A 166 17.88 6.30 0.78
N ALA A 167 16.76 5.65 0.42
CA ALA A 167 16.78 4.34 -0.21
C ALA A 167 17.58 4.33 -1.52
N VAL A 168 17.40 5.35 -2.37
CA VAL A 168 18.15 5.52 -3.62
C VAL A 168 19.64 5.80 -3.34
N ALA A 169 19.94 6.61 -2.33
CA ALA A 169 21.31 7.00 -2.00
C ALA A 169 22.21 5.81 -1.58
N VAL A 170 21.62 4.77 -0.99
CA VAL A 170 22.36 3.56 -0.54
C VAL A 170 22.23 2.37 -1.49
N ALA A 171 21.40 2.49 -2.53
CA ALA A 171 21.18 1.43 -3.50
C ALA A 171 22.46 1.09 -4.29
N THR A 172 22.66 -0.19 -4.55
CA THR A 172 23.72 -0.70 -5.44
C THR A 172 23.25 -0.70 -6.89
N GLU A 173 24.17 -0.92 -7.85
CA GLU A 173 23.78 -1.10 -9.27
C GLU A 173 22.76 -2.24 -9.47
N GLU A 174 22.79 -3.26 -8.63
CA GLU A 174 21.87 -4.40 -8.69
C GLU A 174 20.49 -4.05 -8.12
N THR A 175 20.43 -3.33 -7.02
CA THR A 175 19.17 -3.03 -6.30
C THR A 175 18.50 -1.75 -6.75
N LEU A 176 19.23 -0.80 -7.32
CA LEU A 176 18.68 0.49 -7.76
C LEU A 176 17.46 0.36 -8.69
N PRO A 177 17.44 -0.51 -9.71
CA PRO A 177 16.25 -0.66 -10.56
C PRO A 177 15.00 -1.10 -9.80
N HIS A 178 15.16 -1.90 -8.73
CA HIS A 178 14.05 -2.33 -7.87
C HIS A 178 13.53 -1.18 -7.01
N VAL A 179 14.43 -0.37 -6.46
CA VAL A 179 14.11 0.81 -5.66
C VAL A 179 13.35 1.83 -6.51
N GLU A 180 13.90 2.20 -7.68
CA GLU A 180 13.29 3.16 -8.60
C GLU A 180 11.91 2.70 -9.08
N LYS A 181 11.78 1.42 -9.47
CA LYS A 181 10.49 0.83 -9.85
C LYS A 181 9.45 0.98 -8.75
N SER A 182 9.83 0.69 -7.51
CA SER A 182 8.91 0.76 -6.37
C SER A 182 8.56 2.20 -6.01
N ARG A 183 9.49 3.16 -6.17
CA ARG A 183 9.24 4.59 -5.96
C ARG A 183 8.20 5.18 -6.93
N LEU A 184 8.05 4.60 -8.13
CA LEU A 184 7.09 5.10 -9.14
C LEU A 184 5.68 5.25 -8.60
N HIS A 185 5.28 4.44 -7.62
CA HIS A 185 3.93 4.49 -7.04
C HIS A 185 3.69 5.79 -6.27
N LEU A 186 4.68 6.23 -5.49
CA LEU A 186 4.60 7.51 -4.79
C LEU A 186 4.55 8.66 -5.80
N THR A 187 5.44 8.65 -6.79
CA THR A 187 5.49 9.66 -7.85
C THR A 187 4.16 9.75 -8.60
N MET A 188 3.57 8.61 -8.98
CA MET A 188 2.28 8.58 -9.66
C MET A 188 1.15 9.09 -8.75
N THR A 189 1.15 8.72 -7.47
CA THR A 189 0.16 9.22 -6.51
C THR A 189 0.25 10.73 -6.35
N GLU A 190 1.46 11.26 -6.22
CA GLU A 190 1.70 12.70 -6.16
C GLU A 190 1.23 13.42 -7.43
N LEU A 191 1.61 12.92 -8.61
CA LEU A 191 1.24 13.50 -9.90
C LEU A 191 -0.28 13.48 -10.15
N LEU A 192 -0.92 12.35 -9.94
CA LEU A 192 -2.36 12.19 -10.22
C LEU A 192 -3.23 13.04 -9.28
N ASN A 193 -2.82 13.19 -8.04
CA ASN A 193 -3.64 13.81 -7.02
C ASN A 193 -3.24 15.26 -6.71
N THR A 194 -1.96 15.60 -6.81
CA THR A 194 -1.47 16.96 -6.57
C THR A 194 -1.05 17.67 -7.85
N GLY A 195 -0.46 16.98 -8.82
CA GLY A 195 0.03 17.56 -10.06
C GLY A 195 -1.03 18.32 -10.82
N THR A 196 -2.16 17.69 -11.15
CA THR A 196 -3.26 18.36 -11.86
C THR A 196 -3.87 19.49 -11.05
N LYS A 197 -4.00 19.33 -9.73
CA LYS A 197 -4.55 20.34 -8.83
C LYS A 197 -3.54 21.45 -8.55
N ARG A 198 -2.26 21.13 -8.38
CA ARG A 198 -1.18 22.13 -8.26
C ARG A 198 -0.99 22.91 -9.55
N PHE A 199 -0.98 22.26 -10.72
CA PHE A 199 -0.95 22.95 -12.02
C PHE A 199 -2.11 23.91 -12.19
N LYS A 200 -3.25 23.60 -11.62
CA LYS A 200 -4.45 24.44 -11.71
C LYS A 200 -4.52 25.52 -10.63
N TYR A 201 -4.02 25.26 -9.42
CA TYR A 201 -4.27 26.08 -8.23
C TYR A 201 -3.02 26.43 -7.43
N GLY A 202 -1.87 25.82 -7.70
CA GLY A 202 -0.60 26.06 -7.02
C GLY A 202 0.06 27.40 -7.37
N THR A 203 1.06 27.77 -6.59
CA THR A 203 1.94 28.90 -6.90
C THR A 203 2.83 28.58 -8.11
N GLU A 204 3.48 29.59 -8.70
CA GLU A 204 4.38 29.41 -9.84
C GLU A 204 5.60 28.57 -9.43
N GLU A 205 6.13 28.80 -8.23
CA GLU A 205 7.25 28.09 -7.64
C GLU A 205 6.94 26.59 -7.40
N GLU A 206 5.72 26.25 -6.92
CA GLU A 206 5.27 24.86 -6.76
C GLU A 206 5.09 24.15 -8.11
N ARG A 207 4.75 24.90 -9.17
CA ARG A 207 4.64 24.34 -10.53
C ARG A 207 6.00 24.03 -11.12
N GLU A 208 6.97 24.92 -10.92
CA GLU A 208 8.35 24.73 -11.38
C GLU A 208 9.00 23.52 -10.70
N LEU A 209 8.85 23.36 -9.38
CA LEU A 209 9.32 22.21 -8.62
C LEU A 209 8.73 20.88 -9.13
N LEU A 210 7.45 20.86 -9.53
CA LEU A 210 6.82 19.66 -10.11
C LEU A 210 7.39 19.34 -11.50
N VAL A 211 7.70 20.33 -12.30
CA VAL A 211 8.32 20.13 -13.63
C VAL A 211 9.74 19.58 -13.45
N GLU A 212 10.55 20.15 -12.57
CA GLU A 212 11.92 19.71 -12.31
C GLU A 212 11.97 18.24 -11.80
N ARG A 213 11.05 17.83 -10.92
CA ARG A 213 10.97 16.44 -10.45
C ARG A 213 10.57 15.44 -11.55
N ASN A 214 9.88 15.88 -12.59
CA ASN A 214 9.44 15.02 -13.68
C ASN A 214 10.42 14.96 -14.86
N GLU A 215 11.46 15.78 -14.86
CA GLU A 215 12.52 15.78 -15.87
C GLU A 215 13.76 14.97 -15.42
N GLN A 216 13.77 14.48 -14.17
CA GLN A 216 14.80 13.59 -13.63
C GLN A 216 14.34 12.13 -13.72
#